data_9bfa8124d7e66cd4d05c7225a3ee457f
#
_entry.id   9bfa8124d7e66cd4d05c7225a3ee457f
#
_cell.length_a   1.000
_cell.length_b   1.000
_cell.length_c   1.000
_cell.angle_alpha   90.00
_cell.angle_beta   90.00
_cell.angle_gamma   90.00
#
_symmetry.space_group_name_H-M   'P 1'
#
loop_
_entity.id
_entity.type
_entity.pdbx_description
1 polymer ?
#
loop_
_entity_poly.entity_id
_entity_poly.type
_entity_poly.pdbx_seq_one_letter_code
_entity_poly.pdbx_strand_id
1 'polypeptide(L)'
;MPSISKKGLSMPESPIRKLVPFAEAAAKKGKKIYQLNIGQPDIKTPDVAMQAVKNNSIEVLSYSHSAGFASYREKLAKYYERNDIHVTAEDIIVTTGGSEALLFAMGTITDPGDEVIIPEPFYANYNGFATSSGVTIVPIESSIENNFALPPISEFEKLITEKTKAILLCNPGNPTGYLYTKEEVQQIADLALKHDLFVVADEVYREFTYDGVKHNSIMSIPKLANNAIMVDSVSKRFSMCGARIGCLVSKNKEVITTAMKFAQARLSPPTLAQIASEAALDTPQEYFEEVNEEYTLRRNILVEGLEKMEGVKVAKPKGAFYCIAELPIKNADDFAQWLLEDFEYQGETVMVAPAAGFYSTPNTGLNQVRIAYVLKRENLERALEILEVAIKEYTSK
;
A
#
# COMPACT_ATOMS: atom_id res chain seq x y z
N MET A 1 6.66 13.24 37.19
CA MET A 1 5.73 12.40 36.40
C MET A 1 6.56 11.59 35.38
N PRO A 2 6.22 10.33 35.10
CA PRO A 2 6.92 9.58 34.08
C PRO A 2 6.83 10.29 32.70
N SER A 3 7.88 10.23 31.91
CA SER A 3 7.92 10.82 30.56
C SER A 3 7.71 9.75 29.49
N ILE A 4 7.08 10.15 28.40
CA ILE A 4 6.91 9.29 27.20
C ILE A 4 8.27 9.16 26.52
N SER A 5 8.51 8.01 25.87
CA SER A 5 9.76 7.77 25.13
C SER A 5 9.91 8.73 23.94
N LYS A 6 11.16 9.09 23.62
CA LYS A 6 11.46 9.89 22.41
C LYS A 6 10.90 9.26 21.15
N LYS A 7 11.00 7.93 21.00
CA LYS A 7 10.44 7.17 19.90
C LYS A 7 8.91 7.30 19.83
N GLY A 8 8.22 7.24 20.96
CA GLY A 8 6.77 7.44 21.01
C GLY A 8 6.35 8.85 20.58
N LEU A 9 7.13 9.87 20.98
CA LEU A 9 6.89 11.26 20.58
C LEU A 9 7.18 11.52 19.09
N SER A 10 8.13 10.77 18.50
CA SER A 10 8.47 10.90 17.07
C SER A 10 7.60 10.07 16.14
N MET A 11 6.67 9.27 16.67
CA MET A 11 5.76 8.47 15.86
C MET A 11 4.87 9.39 15.02
N PRO A 12 4.87 9.26 13.66
CA PRO A 12 4.12 10.17 12.80
C PRO A 12 2.61 9.97 12.92
N GLU A 13 1.87 11.06 12.86
CA GLU A 13 0.43 11.01 12.71
C GLU A 13 0.05 10.56 11.29
N SER A 14 -1.08 9.86 11.17
CA SER A 14 -1.58 9.46 9.86
C SER A 14 -2.11 10.67 9.09
N PRO A 15 -1.56 11.00 7.90
CA PRO A 15 -2.02 12.13 7.09
C PRO A 15 -3.47 11.97 6.62
N ILE A 16 -3.98 10.74 6.62
CA ILE A 16 -5.35 10.42 6.21
C ILE A 16 -6.30 10.54 7.40
N ARG A 17 -5.89 10.05 8.58
CA ARG A 17 -6.78 9.96 9.75
C ARG A 17 -6.93 11.27 10.51
N LYS A 18 -5.98 12.20 10.39
CA LYS A 18 -6.09 13.53 11.03
C LYS A 18 -7.34 14.32 10.57
N LEU A 19 -7.89 14.01 9.39
CA LEU A 19 -9.11 14.63 8.87
C LEU A 19 -10.41 14.00 9.37
N VAL A 20 -10.37 12.84 10.06
CA VAL A 20 -11.58 12.13 10.54
C VAL A 20 -12.47 13.00 11.44
N PRO A 21 -11.94 13.76 12.43
CA PRO A 21 -12.78 14.60 13.28
C PRO A 21 -13.58 15.64 12.49
N PHE A 22 -12.99 16.23 11.44
CA PHE A 22 -13.66 17.21 10.56
C PHE A 22 -14.75 16.54 9.72
N ALA A 23 -14.48 15.33 9.19
CA ALA A 23 -15.46 14.55 8.45
C ALA A 23 -16.64 14.13 9.33
N GLU A 24 -16.41 13.71 10.56
CA GLU A 24 -17.47 13.39 11.51
C GLU A 24 -18.32 14.62 11.87
N ALA A 25 -17.68 15.78 12.04
CA ALA A 25 -18.38 17.03 12.30
C ALA A 25 -19.24 17.46 11.09
N ALA A 26 -18.72 17.34 9.87
CA ALA A 26 -19.45 17.61 8.64
C ALA A 26 -20.66 16.67 8.46
N ALA A 27 -20.48 15.37 8.70
CA ALA A 27 -21.55 14.38 8.64
C ALA A 27 -22.66 14.66 9.69
N LYS A 28 -22.30 15.08 10.91
CA LYS A 28 -23.26 15.49 11.94
C LYS A 28 -24.10 16.72 11.52
N LYS A 29 -23.54 17.60 10.69
CA LYS A 29 -24.27 18.74 10.09
C LYS A 29 -25.15 18.34 8.90
N GLY A 30 -25.15 17.05 8.51
CA GLY A 30 -25.95 16.53 7.40
C GLY A 30 -25.26 16.55 6.05
N LYS A 31 -23.98 16.95 5.95
CA LYS A 31 -23.24 16.88 4.69
C LYS A 31 -22.99 15.41 4.28
N LYS A 32 -23.25 15.08 3.03
CA LYS A 32 -22.84 13.80 2.44
C LYS A 32 -21.40 13.92 1.96
N ILE A 33 -20.55 12.97 2.37
CA ILE A 33 -19.11 13.00 2.08
C ILE A 33 -18.74 11.84 1.15
N TYR A 34 -18.18 12.15 -0.02
CA TYR A 34 -17.58 11.16 -0.91
C TYR A 34 -16.12 10.94 -0.50
N GLN A 35 -15.80 9.74 -0.03
CA GLN A 35 -14.49 9.42 0.52
C GLN A 35 -13.53 8.95 -0.57
N LEU A 36 -12.69 9.85 -1.05
CA LEU A 36 -11.62 9.58 -2.01
C LEU A 36 -10.25 9.37 -1.32
N ASN A 37 -10.21 9.47 0.01
CA ASN A 37 -8.99 9.39 0.83
C ASN A 37 -8.63 7.99 1.30
N ILE A 38 -9.59 7.04 1.32
CA ILE A 38 -9.38 5.70 1.88
C ILE A 38 -9.29 4.66 0.77
N GLY A 39 -8.19 3.92 0.74
CA GLY A 39 -7.96 2.81 -0.20
C GLY A 39 -8.49 1.47 0.35
N GLN A 40 -9.78 1.40 0.61
CA GLN A 40 -10.45 0.16 0.97
C GLN A 40 -11.34 -0.27 -0.19
N PRO A 41 -11.05 -1.43 -0.86
CA PRO A 41 -11.90 -1.94 -1.93
C PRO A 41 -13.35 -2.10 -1.48
N ASP A 42 -14.29 -1.75 -2.35
CA ASP A 42 -15.75 -1.91 -2.12
C ASP A 42 -16.35 -3.10 -2.88
N ILE A 43 -15.56 -3.77 -3.71
CA ILE A 43 -15.99 -4.96 -4.42
C ILE A 43 -16.21 -6.10 -3.42
N LYS A 44 -17.23 -6.90 -3.67
CA LYS A 44 -17.64 -7.96 -2.75
C LYS A 44 -16.50 -8.94 -2.47
N THR A 45 -16.29 -9.23 -1.18
CA THR A 45 -15.40 -10.34 -0.76
C THR A 45 -15.88 -11.64 -1.37
N PRO A 46 -15.01 -12.50 -1.90
CA PRO A 46 -15.42 -13.80 -2.48
C PRO A 46 -16.29 -14.61 -1.53
N ASP A 47 -17.40 -15.16 -2.05
CA ASP A 47 -18.36 -15.91 -1.24
C ASP A 47 -17.73 -17.15 -0.58
N VAL A 48 -16.78 -17.79 -1.26
CA VAL A 48 -16.06 -18.96 -0.74
C VAL A 48 -15.34 -18.65 0.58
N ALA A 49 -14.77 -17.45 0.73
CA ALA A 49 -14.11 -17.02 1.95
C ALA A 49 -15.11 -16.88 3.11
N MET A 50 -16.23 -16.23 2.86
CA MET A 50 -17.26 -16.01 3.88
C MET A 50 -17.99 -17.30 4.26
N GLN A 51 -18.21 -18.20 3.31
CA GLN A 51 -18.80 -19.52 3.57
C GLN A 51 -17.88 -20.41 4.40
N ALA A 52 -16.57 -20.38 4.14
CA ALA A 52 -15.61 -21.16 4.92
C ALA A 52 -15.63 -20.78 6.42
N VAL A 53 -15.80 -19.50 6.73
CA VAL A 53 -15.94 -19.05 8.13
C VAL A 53 -17.28 -19.48 8.73
N LYS A 54 -18.38 -19.40 7.99
CA LYS A 54 -19.72 -19.77 8.49
C LYS A 54 -19.85 -21.26 8.74
N ASN A 55 -19.21 -22.10 7.91
CA ASN A 55 -19.37 -23.55 7.90
C ASN A 55 -18.26 -24.29 8.64
N ASN A 56 -17.35 -23.59 9.34
CA ASN A 56 -16.34 -24.27 10.13
C ASN A 56 -16.96 -24.97 11.36
N SER A 57 -16.33 -26.07 11.79
CA SER A 57 -16.75 -26.87 12.93
C SER A 57 -15.80 -26.75 14.13
N ILE A 58 -15.13 -25.62 14.27
CA ILE A 58 -14.16 -25.39 15.36
C ILE A 58 -14.92 -25.25 16.68
N GLU A 59 -14.71 -26.17 17.61
CA GLU A 59 -15.25 -26.10 18.96
C GLU A 59 -14.38 -25.29 19.91
N VAL A 60 -13.04 -25.36 19.72
CA VAL A 60 -12.07 -24.58 20.52
C VAL A 60 -11.18 -23.77 19.60
N LEU A 61 -11.25 -22.46 19.70
CA LEU A 61 -10.44 -21.54 18.92
C LEU A 61 -9.01 -21.43 19.50
N SER A 62 -8.21 -22.46 19.28
CA SER A 62 -6.84 -22.56 19.78
C SER A 62 -5.82 -21.84 18.91
N TYR A 63 -4.61 -21.62 19.44
CA TYR A 63 -3.49 -21.09 18.67
C TYR A 63 -3.16 -22.01 17.49
N SER A 64 -2.95 -21.42 16.33
CA SER A 64 -2.34 -22.10 15.19
C SER A 64 -0.80 -22.08 15.29
N HIS A 65 -0.14 -22.75 14.37
CA HIS A 65 1.32 -22.65 14.24
C HIS A 65 1.74 -21.17 13.99
N SER A 66 2.88 -20.75 14.55
CA SER A 66 3.33 -19.36 14.46
C SER A 66 3.57 -18.88 13.02
N ALA A 67 3.97 -19.77 12.11
CA ALA A 67 4.06 -19.45 10.68
C ALA A 67 2.69 -19.41 9.96
N GLY A 68 1.60 -19.74 10.63
CA GLY A 68 0.28 -19.96 10.04
C GLY A 68 0.03 -21.42 9.62
N PHE A 69 -1.18 -21.70 9.14
CA PHE A 69 -1.57 -23.05 8.69
C PHE A 69 -0.67 -23.54 7.57
N ALA A 70 -0.23 -24.80 7.65
CA ALA A 70 0.56 -25.43 6.61
C ALA A 70 -0.21 -25.48 5.28
N SER A 71 -1.49 -25.89 5.34
CA SER A 71 -2.39 -25.94 4.18
C SER A 71 -2.54 -24.58 3.49
N TYR A 72 -2.69 -23.50 4.26
CA TYR A 72 -2.77 -22.15 3.70
C TYR A 72 -1.46 -21.74 3.02
N ARG A 73 -0.31 -22.00 3.64
CA ARG A 73 1.00 -21.67 3.07
C ARG A 73 1.29 -22.50 1.80
N GLU A 74 0.88 -23.76 1.75
CA GLU A 74 0.95 -24.61 0.55
C GLU A 74 0.08 -24.08 -0.59
N LYS A 75 -1.15 -23.65 -0.29
CA LYS A 75 -2.02 -23.00 -1.28
C LYS A 75 -1.46 -21.65 -1.76
N LEU A 76 -0.88 -20.85 -0.85
CA LEU A 76 -0.18 -19.61 -1.22
C LEU A 76 0.98 -19.88 -2.16
N ALA A 77 1.81 -20.90 -1.90
CA ALA A 77 2.90 -21.26 -2.79
C ALA A 77 2.41 -21.62 -4.21
N LYS A 78 1.31 -22.37 -4.31
CA LYS A 78 0.68 -22.67 -5.62
C LYS A 78 0.10 -21.43 -6.31
N TYR A 79 -0.48 -20.51 -5.55
CA TYR A 79 -0.93 -19.22 -6.08
C TYR A 79 0.25 -18.41 -6.62
N TYR A 80 1.37 -18.35 -5.90
CA TYR A 80 2.57 -17.65 -6.31
C TYR A 80 3.22 -18.25 -7.55
N GLU A 81 3.23 -19.58 -7.66
CA GLU A 81 3.76 -20.28 -8.84
C GLU A 81 3.04 -19.87 -10.14
N ARG A 82 1.72 -19.62 -10.10
CA ARG A 82 0.95 -19.10 -11.24
C ARG A 82 1.36 -17.68 -11.66
N ASN A 83 2.08 -16.98 -10.80
CA ASN A 83 2.57 -15.61 -10.98
C ASN A 83 4.10 -15.57 -11.14
N ASP A 84 4.73 -16.66 -11.62
CA ASP A 84 6.18 -16.78 -11.82
C ASP A 84 7.02 -16.57 -10.54
N ILE A 85 6.41 -16.82 -9.37
CA ILE A 85 7.07 -16.74 -8.06
C ILE A 85 7.23 -18.16 -7.52
N HIS A 86 8.42 -18.72 -7.63
CA HIS A 86 8.72 -20.10 -7.24
C HIS A 86 9.22 -20.16 -5.79
N VAL A 87 8.28 -20.40 -4.87
CA VAL A 87 8.51 -20.53 -3.42
C VAL A 87 7.78 -21.76 -2.87
N THR A 88 8.18 -22.21 -1.69
CA THR A 88 7.55 -23.30 -0.96
C THR A 88 6.84 -22.79 0.30
N ALA A 89 6.09 -23.65 0.97
CA ALA A 89 5.43 -23.30 2.23
C ALA A 89 6.43 -22.90 3.34
N GLU A 90 7.66 -23.40 3.29
CA GLU A 90 8.74 -23.06 4.22
C GLU A 90 9.32 -21.67 4.00
N ASP A 91 9.10 -21.08 2.84
CA ASP A 91 9.54 -19.72 2.50
C ASP A 91 8.51 -18.65 2.88
N ILE A 92 7.40 -19.05 3.55
CA ILE A 92 6.24 -18.18 3.84
C ILE A 92 5.95 -18.14 5.34
N ILE A 93 5.84 -16.94 5.90
CA ILE A 93 5.32 -16.70 7.25
C ILE A 93 4.04 -15.86 7.13
N VAL A 94 2.92 -16.41 7.57
CA VAL A 94 1.64 -15.69 7.62
C VAL A 94 1.67 -14.66 8.75
N THR A 95 1.19 -13.46 8.46
CA THR A 95 1.21 -12.32 9.37
C THR A 95 -0.17 -11.70 9.55
N THR A 96 -0.29 -10.82 10.55
CA THR A 96 -1.50 -10.03 10.79
C THR A 96 -1.56 -8.83 9.84
N GLY A 97 -1.76 -9.13 8.54
CA GLY A 97 -1.71 -8.18 7.44
C GLY A 97 -0.29 -7.83 7.00
N GLY A 98 -0.18 -7.09 5.89
CA GLY A 98 1.11 -6.63 5.36
C GLY A 98 1.89 -5.73 6.34
N SER A 99 1.19 -5.02 7.22
CA SER A 99 1.84 -4.16 8.23
C SER A 99 2.74 -4.95 9.20
N GLU A 100 2.28 -6.11 9.69
CA GLU A 100 3.11 -6.96 10.53
C GLU A 100 4.25 -7.60 9.72
N ALA A 101 4.01 -7.96 8.46
CA ALA A 101 5.05 -8.47 7.58
C ALA A 101 6.18 -7.45 7.37
N LEU A 102 5.85 -6.17 7.19
CA LEU A 102 6.83 -5.07 7.10
C LEU A 102 7.61 -4.88 8.40
N LEU A 103 6.94 -4.93 9.56
CA LEU A 103 7.61 -4.86 10.85
C LEU A 103 8.55 -6.06 11.07
N PHE A 104 8.12 -7.26 10.69
CA PHE A 104 8.97 -8.45 10.77
C PHE A 104 10.15 -8.35 9.80
N ALA A 105 9.94 -7.86 8.57
CA ALA A 105 11.02 -7.64 7.61
C ALA A 105 12.06 -6.66 8.18
N MET A 106 11.63 -5.47 8.61
CA MET A 106 12.53 -4.47 9.19
C MET A 106 13.24 -5.01 10.43
N GLY A 107 12.52 -5.59 11.40
CA GLY A 107 13.13 -6.15 12.61
C GLY A 107 14.09 -7.32 12.35
N THR A 108 13.97 -7.99 11.19
CA THR A 108 14.85 -9.11 10.82
C THR A 108 16.15 -8.64 10.19
N ILE A 109 16.12 -7.58 9.36
CA ILE A 109 17.27 -7.20 8.52
C ILE A 109 17.94 -5.90 8.94
N THR A 110 17.41 -5.17 9.91
CA THR A 110 17.96 -3.87 10.34
C THR A 110 18.20 -3.80 11.84
N ASP A 111 19.18 -3.01 12.22
CA ASP A 111 19.46 -2.56 13.59
C ASP A 111 19.05 -1.08 13.76
N PRO A 112 18.87 -0.60 15.01
CA PRO A 112 18.62 0.81 15.24
C PRO A 112 19.74 1.70 14.69
N GLY A 113 19.36 2.64 13.83
CA GLY A 113 20.29 3.56 13.15
C GLY A 113 20.68 3.13 11.73
N ASP A 114 20.26 1.95 11.29
CA ASP A 114 20.38 1.53 9.89
C ASP A 114 19.46 2.34 8.97
N GLU A 115 19.74 2.28 7.68
CA GLU A 115 19.08 3.06 6.64
C GLU A 115 18.37 2.16 5.63
N VAL A 116 17.18 2.62 5.19
CA VAL A 116 16.41 1.99 4.12
C VAL A 116 16.07 3.04 3.08
N ILE A 117 16.49 2.82 1.83
CA ILE A 117 16.19 3.72 0.70
C ILE A 117 14.79 3.42 0.18
N ILE A 118 13.96 4.44 0.03
CA ILE A 118 12.57 4.30 -0.44
C ILE A 118 12.26 5.39 -1.48
N PRO A 119 11.83 5.04 -2.72
CA PRO A 119 11.30 6.03 -3.65
C PRO A 119 10.05 6.71 -3.09
N GLU A 120 10.06 8.04 -3.06
CA GLU A 120 8.91 8.84 -2.60
C GLU A 120 8.20 9.53 -3.78
N PRO A 121 6.88 9.76 -3.68
CA PRO A 121 6.01 9.49 -2.53
C PRO A 121 5.76 7.99 -2.31
N PHE A 122 5.66 7.59 -1.04
CA PHE A 122 5.48 6.21 -0.64
C PHE A 122 4.34 6.05 0.38
N TYR A 123 3.94 4.83 0.69
CA TYR A 123 2.90 4.56 1.68
C TYR A 123 3.27 5.16 3.04
N ALA A 124 2.47 6.14 3.50
CA ALA A 124 2.77 6.97 4.67
C ALA A 124 3.14 6.18 5.95
N ASN A 125 2.60 4.96 6.11
CA ASN A 125 2.90 4.14 7.28
C ASN A 125 4.33 3.55 7.28
N TYR A 126 5.07 3.61 6.17
CA TYR A 126 6.48 3.20 6.18
C TYR A 126 7.29 4.04 7.16
N ASN A 127 7.00 5.35 7.28
CA ASN A 127 7.58 6.21 8.31
C ASN A 127 7.32 5.66 9.73
N GLY A 128 6.09 5.21 9.99
CA GLY A 128 5.73 4.63 11.29
C GLY A 128 6.45 3.30 11.56
N PHE A 129 6.58 2.43 10.56
CA PHE A 129 7.30 1.16 10.70
C PHE A 129 8.79 1.38 10.92
N ALA A 130 9.40 2.30 10.17
CA ALA A 130 10.80 2.69 10.34
C ALA A 130 11.05 3.28 11.74
N THR A 131 10.22 4.23 12.20
CA THR A 131 10.30 4.78 13.56
C THR A 131 10.18 3.70 14.63
N SER A 132 9.23 2.74 14.46
CA SER A 132 9.05 1.64 15.39
C SER A 132 10.29 0.75 15.49
N SER A 133 10.96 0.52 14.36
CA SER A 133 12.17 -0.32 14.26
C SER A 133 13.46 0.45 14.57
N GLY A 134 13.39 1.77 14.71
CA GLY A 134 14.58 2.63 14.93
C GLY A 134 15.40 2.85 13.66
N VAL A 135 14.81 2.62 12.49
CA VAL A 135 15.42 2.72 11.15
C VAL A 135 15.25 4.13 10.61
N THR A 136 16.22 4.59 9.85
CA THR A 136 16.15 5.86 9.11
C THR A 136 15.71 5.60 7.67
N ILE A 137 14.65 6.27 7.22
CA ILE A 137 14.29 6.29 5.82
C ILE A 137 15.17 7.29 5.09
N VAL A 138 15.79 6.84 4.01
CA VAL A 138 16.52 7.68 3.05
C VAL A 138 15.64 7.80 1.81
N PRO A 139 14.90 8.92 1.65
CA PRO A 139 14.00 9.08 0.52
C PRO A 139 14.77 9.35 -0.76
N ILE A 140 14.22 8.87 -1.88
CA ILE A 140 14.67 9.27 -3.22
C ILE A 140 13.47 9.75 -4.01
N GLU A 141 13.53 11.00 -4.49
CA GLU A 141 12.39 11.66 -5.11
C GLU A 141 12.08 11.05 -6.48
N SER A 142 10.81 10.68 -6.69
CA SER A 142 10.20 10.50 -8.01
C SER A 142 9.18 11.63 -8.26
N SER A 143 9.03 12.03 -9.52
CA SER A 143 8.29 13.22 -9.88
C SER A 143 7.01 12.90 -10.67
N ILE A 144 5.96 13.70 -10.46
CA ILE A 144 4.73 13.65 -11.26
C ILE A 144 5.00 13.94 -12.74
N GLU A 145 6.01 14.77 -13.05
CA GLU A 145 6.42 15.10 -14.42
C GLU A 145 6.90 13.87 -15.21
N ASN A 146 7.42 12.85 -14.50
CA ASN A 146 7.84 11.58 -15.05
C ASN A 146 6.85 10.44 -14.71
N ASN A 147 5.60 10.77 -14.36
CA ASN A 147 4.60 9.81 -13.88
C ASN A 147 5.10 8.94 -12.71
N PHE A 148 5.97 9.46 -11.87
CA PHE A 148 6.60 8.75 -10.74
C PHE A 148 7.39 7.50 -11.14
N ALA A 149 8.01 7.52 -12.33
CA ALA A 149 8.93 6.47 -12.77
C ALA A 149 10.11 6.34 -11.80
N LEU A 150 10.74 5.16 -11.81
CA LEU A 150 11.93 4.91 -11.00
C LEU A 150 13.00 5.97 -11.27
N PRO A 151 13.52 6.65 -10.25
CA PRO A 151 14.67 7.53 -10.42
C PRO A 151 15.88 6.78 -11.02
N PRO A 152 16.78 7.48 -11.71
CA PRO A 152 17.99 6.84 -12.27
C PRO A 152 18.75 6.06 -11.19
N ILE A 153 19.24 4.87 -11.53
CA ILE A 153 19.98 4.00 -10.58
C ILE A 153 21.20 4.70 -9.99
N SER A 154 21.84 5.58 -10.75
CA SER A 154 22.95 6.39 -10.25
C SER A 154 22.58 7.30 -9.08
N GLU A 155 21.32 7.71 -8.96
CA GLU A 155 20.85 8.51 -7.82
C GLU A 155 20.69 7.63 -6.57
N PHE A 156 20.22 6.39 -6.71
CA PHE A 156 20.22 5.41 -5.61
C PHE A 156 21.63 5.15 -5.11
N GLU A 157 22.57 4.97 -6.03
CA GLU A 157 23.94 4.65 -5.70
C GLU A 157 24.62 5.75 -4.85
N LYS A 158 24.30 7.02 -5.09
CA LYS A 158 24.78 8.15 -4.29
C LYS A 158 24.25 8.16 -2.84
N LEU A 159 23.12 7.52 -2.60
CA LEU A 159 22.48 7.46 -1.28
C LEU A 159 22.94 6.27 -0.44
N ILE A 160 23.64 5.30 -1.05
CA ILE A 160 24.11 4.11 -0.35
C ILE A 160 25.29 4.47 0.57
N THR A 161 25.15 4.13 1.84
CA THR A 161 26.16 4.28 2.88
C THR A 161 26.46 2.92 3.54
N GLU A 162 27.42 2.87 4.46
CA GLU A 162 27.71 1.68 5.27
C GLU A 162 26.52 1.27 6.17
N LYS A 163 25.56 2.18 6.42
CA LYS A 163 24.35 1.94 7.19
C LYS A 163 23.19 1.43 6.34
N THR A 164 23.28 1.55 5.02
CA THR A 164 22.19 1.13 4.13
C THR A 164 22.07 -0.39 4.16
N LYS A 165 20.87 -0.89 4.51
CA LYS A 165 20.56 -2.33 4.58
C LYS A 165 19.61 -2.79 3.50
N ALA A 166 18.70 -1.92 3.06
CA ALA A 166 17.69 -2.33 2.10
C ALA A 166 17.23 -1.19 1.21
N ILE A 167 16.65 -1.59 0.07
CA ILE A 167 15.77 -0.76 -0.75
C ILE A 167 14.35 -1.31 -0.56
N LEU A 168 13.37 -0.44 -0.25
CA LEU A 168 11.97 -0.82 -0.13
C LEU A 168 11.17 -0.24 -1.29
N LEU A 169 10.43 -1.09 -1.98
CA LEU A 169 9.55 -0.73 -3.10
C LEU A 169 8.11 -1.11 -2.80
N CYS A 170 7.14 -0.31 -3.26
CA CYS A 170 5.74 -0.70 -3.36
C CYS A 170 5.40 -0.90 -4.84
N ASN A 171 5.08 -2.13 -5.24
CA ASN A 171 4.85 -2.48 -6.64
C ASN A 171 3.61 -3.37 -6.81
N PRO A 172 2.53 -2.87 -7.42
CA PRO A 172 2.23 -1.49 -7.83
C PRO A 172 2.19 -0.48 -6.69
N GLY A 173 2.50 0.79 -6.99
CA GLY A 173 2.75 1.83 -6.01
C GLY A 173 1.51 2.38 -5.30
N ASN A 174 1.59 2.58 -3.99
CA ASN A 174 0.75 3.46 -3.20
C ASN A 174 1.65 4.57 -2.65
N PRO A 175 1.44 5.85 -3.04
CA PRO A 175 0.20 6.45 -3.53
C PRO A 175 0.10 6.68 -5.05
N THR A 176 1.13 6.36 -5.82
CA THR A 176 1.29 6.83 -7.20
C THR A 176 0.51 6.04 -8.25
N GLY A 177 0.20 4.77 -7.97
CA GLY A 177 -0.31 3.83 -8.97
C GLY A 177 0.74 3.45 -10.03
N TYR A 178 2.01 3.80 -9.82
CA TYR A 178 3.09 3.39 -10.72
C TYR A 178 3.29 1.87 -10.67
N LEU A 179 3.56 1.28 -11.80
CA LEU A 179 3.90 -0.14 -11.94
C LEU A 179 5.29 -0.22 -12.55
N TYR A 180 6.25 -0.72 -11.78
CA TYR A 180 7.63 -0.85 -12.25
C TYR A 180 7.75 -1.83 -13.40
N THR A 181 8.50 -1.43 -14.42
CA THR A 181 8.83 -2.28 -15.57
C THR A 181 9.76 -3.41 -15.17
N LYS A 182 9.86 -4.43 -16.01
CA LYS A 182 10.79 -5.55 -15.78
C LYS A 182 12.23 -5.05 -15.71
N GLU A 183 12.58 -4.08 -16.54
CA GLU A 183 13.89 -3.46 -16.60
C GLU A 183 14.21 -2.69 -15.32
N GLU A 184 13.26 -1.91 -14.79
CA GLU A 184 13.43 -1.18 -13.53
C GLU A 184 13.60 -2.13 -12.35
N VAL A 185 12.79 -3.20 -12.27
CA VAL A 185 12.91 -4.23 -11.23
C VAL A 185 14.27 -4.92 -11.33
N GLN A 186 14.76 -5.20 -12.55
CA GLN A 186 16.09 -5.78 -12.76
C GLN A 186 17.22 -4.83 -12.35
N GLN A 187 17.10 -3.54 -12.65
CA GLN A 187 18.09 -2.52 -12.26
C GLN A 187 18.23 -2.42 -10.73
N ILE A 188 17.11 -2.45 -10.00
CA ILE A 188 17.13 -2.47 -8.53
C ILE A 188 17.76 -3.75 -8.01
N ALA A 189 17.47 -4.89 -8.62
CA ALA A 189 18.07 -6.16 -8.25
C ALA A 189 19.58 -6.16 -8.45
N ASP A 190 20.07 -5.67 -9.59
CA ASP A 190 21.50 -5.59 -9.90
C ASP A 190 22.22 -4.65 -8.93
N LEU A 191 21.59 -3.51 -8.58
CA LEU A 191 22.13 -2.58 -7.58
C LEU A 191 22.22 -3.24 -6.19
N ALA A 192 21.16 -3.91 -5.77
CA ALA A 192 21.11 -4.58 -4.48
C ALA A 192 22.18 -5.69 -4.37
N LEU A 193 22.36 -6.47 -5.44
CA LEU A 193 23.44 -7.50 -5.51
C LEU A 193 24.83 -6.88 -5.47
N LYS A 194 25.04 -5.75 -6.15
CA LYS A 194 26.33 -5.05 -6.18
C LYS A 194 26.77 -4.57 -4.80
N HIS A 195 25.82 -4.14 -3.98
CA HIS A 195 26.05 -3.53 -2.66
C HIS A 195 25.66 -4.42 -1.48
N ASP A 196 25.31 -5.68 -1.72
CA ASP A 196 24.86 -6.65 -0.72
C ASP A 196 23.69 -6.14 0.14
N LEU A 197 22.70 -5.54 -0.52
CA LEU A 197 21.50 -5.01 0.11
C LEU A 197 20.33 -5.98 -0.01
N PHE A 198 19.40 -5.90 0.94
CA PHE A 198 18.08 -6.51 0.78
C PHE A 198 17.20 -5.64 -0.13
N VAL A 199 16.26 -6.29 -0.83
CA VAL A 199 15.14 -5.61 -1.47
C VAL A 199 13.86 -6.10 -0.82
N VAL A 200 13.15 -5.18 -0.17
CA VAL A 200 11.83 -5.42 0.41
C VAL A 200 10.79 -4.92 -0.57
N ALA A 201 9.95 -5.81 -1.12
CA ALA A 201 8.89 -5.45 -2.05
C ALA A 201 7.52 -5.64 -1.41
N ASP A 202 6.80 -4.54 -1.23
CA ASP A 202 5.38 -4.55 -0.87
C ASP A 202 4.56 -4.74 -2.15
N GLU A 203 4.08 -5.97 -2.38
CA GLU A 203 3.38 -6.38 -3.59
C GLU A 203 1.88 -6.62 -3.37
N VAL A 204 1.28 -5.99 -2.36
CA VAL A 204 -0.14 -6.18 -2.00
C VAL A 204 -1.14 -5.79 -3.09
N TYR A 205 -0.71 -4.99 -4.08
CA TYR A 205 -1.53 -4.56 -5.21
C TYR A 205 -1.27 -5.36 -6.49
N ARG A 206 -0.56 -6.47 -6.44
CA ARG A 206 -0.14 -7.30 -7.59
C ARG A 206 -1.23 -7.57 -8.61
N GLU A 207 -2.46 -7.84 -8.17
CA GLU A 207 -3.60 -8.16 -9.03
C GLU A 207 -4.18 -6.94 -9.77
N PHE A 208 -3.85 -5.73 -9.33
CA PHE A 208 -4.37 -4.50 -9.91
C PHE A 208 -3.38 -3.93 -10.90
N THR A 209 -3.44 -4.40 -12.13
CA THR A 209 -2.62 -3.92 -13.26
C THR A 209 -3.52 -3.65 -14.45
N TYR A 210 -3.24 -2.59 -15.21
CA TYR A 210 -4.13 -2.07 -16.25
C TYR A 210 -3.45 -2.02 -17.59
N ASP A 211 -4.25 -1.84 -18.67
CA ASP A 211 -3.76 -1.67 -20.04
C ASP A 211 -2.92 -2.85 -20.55
N GLY A 212 -3.20 -4.07 -20.06
CA GLY A 212 -2.51 -5.30 -20.48
C GLY A 212 -1.08 -5.46 -19.94
N VAL A 213 -0.62 -4.55 -19.05
CA VAL A 213 0.69 -4.66 -18.41
C VAL A 213 0.61 -5.67 -17.26
N LYS A 214 1.65 -6.50 -17.12
CA LYS A 214 1.74 -7.48 -16.02
C LYS A 214 2.66 -6.99 -14.92
N HIS A 215 2.33 -7.37 -13.70
CA HIS A 215 3.21 -7.20 -12.55
C HIS A 215 4.47 -8.05 -12.69
N ASN A 216 5.62 -7.47 -12.32
CA ASN A 216 6.90 -8.17 -12.25
C ASN A 216 7.32 -8.24 -10.78
N SER A 217 7.31 -9.44 -10.21
CA SER A 217 7.73 -9.64 -8.83
C SER A 217 9.25 -9.65 -8.72
N ILE A 218 9.77 -9.05 -7.65
CA ILE A 218 11.19 -9.19 -7.31
C ILE A 218 11.59 -10.64 -7.01
N MET A 219 10.64 -11.45 -6.55
CA MET A 219 10.86 -12.88 -6.28
C MET A 219 11.07 -13.72 -7.54
N SER A 220 10.72 -13.19 -8.73
CA SER A 220 10.96 -13.88 -10.00
C SER A 220 12.41 -13.78 -10.50
N ILE A 221 13.29 -13.03 -9.80
CA ILE A 221 14.71 -12.87 -10.16
C ILE A 221 15.56 -13.89 -9.39
N PRO A 222 16.05 -14.98 -10.03
CA PRO A 222 16.73 -16.08 -9.33
C PRO A 222 17.98 -15.64 -8.57
N LYS A 223 18.75 -14.70 -9.13
CA LYS A 223 20.00 -14.21 -8.50
C LYS A 223 19.74 -13.46 -7.19
N LEU A 224 18.55 -12.88 -7.03
CA LEU A 224 18.17 -12.10 -5.85
C LEU A 224 17.59 -12.96 -4.71
N ALA A 225 17.54 -14.28 -4.86
CA ALA A 225 16.83 -15.20 -3.94
C ALA A 225 17.21 -15.01 -2.46
N ASN A 226 18.49 -14.70 -2.17
CA ASN A 226 18.96 -14.47 -0.80
C ASN A 226 18.76 -13.02 -0.30
N ASN A 227 18.45 -12.10 -1.18
CA ASN A 227 18.31 -10.67 -0.88
C ASN A 227 16.86 -10.19 -0.96
N ALA A 228 15.95 -10.99 -1.53
CA ALA A 228 14.55 -10.61 -1.73
C ALA A 228 13.68 -10.97 -0.53
N ILE A 229 12.87 -10.00 -0.09
CA ILE A 229 11.78 -10.18 0.87
C ILE A 229 10.53 -9.57 0.25
N MET A 230 9.51 -10.40 0.02
CA MET A 230 8.21 -9.94 -0.49
C MET A 230 7.22 -9.87 0.66
N VAL A 231 6.44 -8.79 0.69
CA VAL A 231 5.29 -8.60 1.57
C VAL A 231 4.02 -8.65 0.73
N ASP A 232 3.05 -9.43 1.17
CA ASP A 232 1.77 -9.57 0.50
C ASP A 232 0.60 -9.63 1.49
N SER A 233 -0.64 -9.44 1.01
CA SER A 233 -1.84 -9.45 1.84
C SER A 233 -3.09 -9.78 1.04
N VAL A 234 -4.06 -10.44 1.69
CA VAL A 234 -5.40 -10.65 1.17
C VAL A 234 -6.26 -9.38 1.15
N SER A 235 -5.81 -8.33 1.84
CA SER A 235 -6.57 -7.10 2.10
C SER A 235 -7.10 -6.46 0.82
N LYS A 236 -6.29 -6.42 -0.23
CA LYS A 236 -6.63 -5.74 -1.49
C LYS A 236 -7.20 -6.71 -2.51
N ARG A 237 -6.50 -7.79 -2.76
CA ARG A 237 -6.81 -8.83 -3.74
C ARG A 237 -8.23 -9.39 -3.60
N PHE A 238 -8.68 -9.64 -2.37
CA PHE A 238 -9.97 -10.25 -2.07
C PHE A 238 -10.95 -9.30 -1.34
N SER A 239 -10.68 -7.99 -1.32
CA SER A 239 -11.48 -7.05 -0.52
C SER A 239 -11.65 -7.47 0.94
N MET A 240 -10.59 -8.02 1.54
CA MET A 240 -10.58 -8.60 2.89
C MET A 240 -9.72 -7.78 3.87
N CYS A 241 -9.79 -6.45 3.81
CA CYS A 241 -8.99 -5.58 4.67
C CYS A 241 -9.19 -5.88 6.18
N GLY A 242 -10.42 -6.24 6.56
CA GLY A 242 -10.80 -6.58 7.94
C GLY A 242 -10.32 -7.94 8.41
N ALA A 243 -9.93 -8.86 7.52
CA ALA A 243 -9.41 -10.18 7.89
C ALA A 243 -8.04 -10.10 8.58
N ARG A 244 -7.26 -9.05 8.30
CA ARG A 244 -5.92 -8.85 8.87
C ARG A 244 -5.00 -10.05 8.61
N ILE A 245 -4.93 -10.53 7.38
CA ILE A 245 -4.01 -11.57 6.93
C ILE A 245 -3.10 -11.04 5.83
N GLY A 246 -1.82 -11.31 5.99
CA GLY A 246 -0.75 -11.07 5.04
C GLY A 246 0.33 -12.12 5.18
N CYS A 247 1.44 -11.94 4.52
CA CYS A 247 2.60 -12.80 4.69
C CYS A 247 3.91 -12.08 4.36
N LEU A 248 4.99 -12.59 4.96
CA LEU A 248 6.38 -12.34 4.58
C LEU A 248 6.85 -13.57 3.82
N VAL A 249 7.49 -13.34 2.68
CA VAL A 249 8.00 -14.41 1.81
C VAL A 249 9.48 -14.14 1.47
N SER A 250 10.34 -15.12 1.69
CA SER A 250 11.76 -15.04 1.31
C SER A 250 12.34 -16.43 1.10
N LYS A 251 13.24 -16.59 0.14
CA LYS A 251 14.03 -17.82 -0.04
C LYS A 251 15.26 -17.86 0.87
N ASN A 252 15.62 -16.77 1.49
CA ASN A 252 16.71 -16.69 2.44
C ASN A 252 16.32 -17.39 3.74
N LYS A 253 16.93 -18.53 4.03
CA LYS A 253 16.63 -19.34 5.22
C LYS A 253 16.91 -18.63 6.53
N GLU A 254 17.91 -17.75 6.56
CA GLU A 254 18.26 -16.97 7.74
C GLU A 254 17.18 -15.91 8.02
N VAL A 255 16.69 -15.23 6.97
CA VAL A 255 15.56 -14.30 7.06
C VAL A 255 14.32 -15.02 7.63
N ILE A 256 13.96 -16.17 7.07
CA ILE A 256 12.78 -16.94 7.53
C ILE A 256 12.97 -17.42 8.98
N THR A 257 14.14 -17.96 9.32
CA THR A 257 14.42 -18.45 10.68
C THR A 257 14.37 -17.30 11.70
N THR A 258 14.87 -16.13 11.34
CA THR A 258 14.85 -14.95 12.21
C THR A 258 13.45 -14.34 12.31
N ALA A 259 12.75 -14.16 11.19
CA ALA A 259 11.36 -13.69 11.19
C ALA A 259 10.42 -14.63 11.97
N MET A 260 10.71 -15.95 11.99
CA MET A 260 9.97 -16.91 12.82
C MET A 260 10.03 -16.58 14.33
N LYS A 261 11.13 -16.01 14.82
CA LYS A 261 11.23 -15.60 16.24
C LYS A 261 10.22 -14.49 16.56
N PHE A 262 10.04 -13.53 15.65
CA PHE A 262 9.01 -12.50 15.76
C PHE A 262 7.60 -13.09 15.69
N ALA A 263 7.38 -14.04 14.78
CA ALA A 263 6.12 -14.76 14.66
C ALA A 263 5.79 -15.56 15.92
N GLN A 264 6.78 -16.18 16.57
CA GLN A 264 6.63 -16.89 17.84
C GLN A 264 6.32 -15.93 18.98
N ALA A 265 6.95 -14.76 19.04
CA ALA A 265 6.68 -13.74 20.03
C ALA A 265 5.24 -13.20 19.96
N ARG A 266 4.68 -13.10 18.74
CA ARG A 266 3.27 -12.77 18.47
C ARG A 266 2.32 -13.94 18.76
N LEU A 267 2.77 -15.18 18.84
CA LEU A 267 2.09 -16.47 18.99
C LEU A 267 1.59 -17.05 17.66
N SER A 268 0.44 -16.61 17.14
CA SER A 268 -0.13 -17.12 15.89
C SER A 268 -0.97 -16.07 15.15
N PRO A 269 -1.14 -16.18 13.81
CA PRO A 269 -2.11 -15.36 13.09
C PRO A 269 -3.56 -15.74 13.48
N PRO A 270 -4.55 -14.84 13.25
CA PRO A 270 -5.95 -15.11 13.58
C PRO A 270 -6.50 -16.33 12.84
N THR A 271 -6.98 -17.33 13.58
CA THR A 271 -7.42 -18.64 13.05
C THR A 271 -8.55 -18.51 12.03
N LEU A 272 -9.67 -17.85 12.37
CA LEU A 272 -10.82 -17.70 11.47
C LEU A 272 -10.48 -16.91 10.20
N ALA A 273 -9.60 -15.94 10.32
CA ALA A 273 -9.14 -15.15 9.18
C ALA A 273 -8.23 -15.97 8.25
N GLN A 274 -7.42 -16.90 8.78
CA GLN A 274 -6.67 -17.84 7.94
C GLN A 274 -7.59 -18.78 7.18
N ILE A 275 -8.66 -19.31 7.79
CA ILE A 275 -9.66 -20.13 7.13
C ILE A 275 -10.31 -19.39 5.96
N ALA A 276 -10.73 -18.13 6.18
CA ALA A 276 -11.27 -17.31 5.11
C ALA A 276 -10.27 -17.06 3.99
N SER A 277 -9.01 -16.78 4.36
CA SER A 277 -7.95 -16.45 3.40
C SER A 277 -7.50 -17.67 2.59
N GLU A 278 -7.46 -18.84 3.20
CA GLU A 278 -7.18 -20.10 2.51
C GLU A 278 -8.26 -20.45 1.49
N ALA A 279 -9.53 -20.31 1.88
CA ALA A 279 -10.66 -20.51 0.97
C ALA A 279 -10.70 -19.47 -0.16
N ALA A 280 -10.30 -18.22 0.11
CA ALA A 280 -10.23 -17.18 -0.90
C ALA A 280 -9.28 -17.51 -2.05
N LEU A 281 -8.27 -18.36 -1.84
CA LEU A 281 -7.35 -18.80 -2.90
C LEU A 281 -8.03 -19.76 -3.93
N ASP A 282 -9.21 -20.28 -3.62
CA ASP A 282 -10.03 -21.06 -4.54
C ASP A 282 -10.95 -20.15 -5.40
N THR A 283 -10.85 -18.83 -5.28
CA THR A 283 -11.60 -17.88 -6.11
C THR A 283 -11.21 -18.06 -7.57
N PRO A 284 -12.18 -18.18 -8.49
CA PRO A 284 -11.91 -18.39 -9.89
C PRO A 284 -11.25 -17.16 -10.53
N GLN A 285 -10.55 -17.36 -11.64
CA GLN A 285 -9.79 -16.31 -12.34
C GLN A 285 -10.71 -15.18 -12.86
N GLU A 286 -11.93 -15.51 -13.23
CA GLU A 286 -12.95 -14.59 -13.71
C GLU A 286 -13.23 -13.45 -12.70
N TYR A 287 -13.17 -13.74 -11.40
CA TYR A 287 -13.31 -12.72 -10.36
C TYR A 287 -12.25 -11.62 -10.50
N PHE A 288 -10.99 -11.98 -10.73
CA PHE A 288 -9.91 -11.02 -10.88
C PHE A 288 -10.02 -10.22 -12.17
N GLU A 289 -10.52 -10.85 -13.24
CA GLU A 289 -10.75 -10.21 -14.53
C GLU A 289 -11.86 -9.16 -14.41
N GLU A 290 -12.99 -9.50 -13.80
CA GLU A 290 -14.10 -8.57 -13.52
C GLU A 290 -13.66 -7.41 -12.61
N VAL A 291 -12.90 -7.70 -11.56
CA VAL A 291 -12.35 -6.69 -10.65
C VAL A 291 -11.42 -5.74 -11.39
N ASN A 292 -10.52 -6.25 -12.22
CA ASN A 292 -9.60 -5.43 -12.99
C ASN A 292 -10.30 -4.57 -14.04
N GLU A 293 -11.31 -5.11 -14.72
CA GLU A 293 -12.14 -4.36 -15.66
C GLU A 293 -12.84 -3.19 -14.97
N GLU A 294 -13.49 -3.44 -13.82
CA GLU A 294 -14.18 -2.40 -13.06
C GLU A 294 -13.20 -1.32 -12.58
N TYR A 295 -12.04 -1.67 -12.04
CA TYR A 295 -11.04 -0.69 -11.60
C TYR A 295 -10.39 0.06 -12.78
N THR A 296 -10.27 -0.56 -13.94
CA THR A 296 -9.84 0.12 -15.18
C THR A 296 -10.81 1.22 -15.58
N LEU A 297 -12.12 0.92 -15.53
CA LEU A 297 -13.16 1.91 -15.82
C LEU A 297 -13.16 3.06 -14.79
N ARG A 298 -13.08 2.75 -13.49
CA ARG A 298 -12.98 3.76 -12.43
C ARG A 298 -11.76 4.66 -12.59
N ARG A 299 -10.59 4.07 -12.89
CA ARG A 299 -9.37 4.82 -13.17
C ARG A 299 -9.56 5.78 -14.34
N ASN A 300 -10.14 5.31 -15.44
CA ASN A 300 -10.35 6.14 -16.62
C ASN A 300 -11.29 7.31 -16.31
N ILE A 301 -12.41 7.08 -15.66
CA ILE A 301 -13.34 8.13 -15.20
C ILE A 301 -12.58 9.18 -14.36
N LEU A 302 -11.79 8.72 -13.38
CA LEU A 302 -11.04 9.63 -12.52
C LEU A 302 -10.03 10.47 -13.30
N VAL A 303 -9.18 9.81 -14.09
CA VAL A 303 -8.10 10.50 -14.82
C VAL A 303 -8.69 11.48 -15.82
N GLU A 304 -9.66 11.05 -16.64
CA GLU A 304 -10.32 11.91 -17.62
C GLU A 304 -11.06 13.09 -16.99
N GLY A 305 -11.63 12.89 -15.78
CA GLY A 305 -12.26 13.96 -15.03
C GLY A 305 -11.25 14.98 -14.49
N LEU A 306 -10.15 14.52 -13.93
CA LEU A 306 -9.09 15.38 -13.39
C LEU A 306 -8.37 16.17 -14.51
N GLU A 307 -8.08 15.53 -15.65
CA GLU A 307 -7.42 16.17 -16.80
C GLU A 307 -8.24 17.33 -17.41
N LYS A 308 -9.55 17.34 -17.21
CA LYS A 308 -10.44 18.44 -17.65
C LYS A 308 -10.43 19.64 -16.71
N MET A 309 -9.95 19.48 -15.47
CA MET A 309 -9.93 20.56 -14.48
C MET A 309 -8.74 21.49 -14.74
N GLU A 310 -9.01 22.78 -14.84
CA GLU A 310 -7.97 23.79 -15.14
C GLU A 310 -6.88 23.79 -14.04
N GLY A 311 -5.62 23.71 -14.46
CA GLY A 311 -4.45 23.75 -13.58
C GLY A 311 -4.19 22.45 -12.80
N VAL A 312 -4.97 21.40 -13.01
CA VAL A 312 -4.74 20.09 -12.40
C VAL A 312 -3.79 19.26 -13.26
N LYS A 313 -2.78 18.64 -12.62
CA LYS A 313 -1.94 17.62 -13.25
C LYS A 313 -2.20 16.28 -12.59
N VAL A 314 -2.23 15.21 -13.36
CA VAL A 314 -2.42 13.85 -12.86
C VAL A 314 -1.50 12.88 -13.57
N ALA A 315 -0.87 11.99 -12.81
CA ALA A 315 -0.14 10.85 -13.37
C ALA A 315 -1.11 9.68 -13.56
N LYS A 316 -1.25 9.18 -14.81
CA LYS A 316 -2.16 8.06 -15.09
C LYS A 316 -1.63 6.76 -14.49
N PRO A 317 -2.33 6.15 -13.51
CA PRO A 317 -1.89 4.92 -12.87
C PRO A 317 -1.90 3.73 -13.83
N LYS A 318 -0.90 2.87 -13.71
CA LYS A 318 -0.85 1.57 -14.39
C LYS A 318 -1.13 0.40 -13.45
N GLY A 319 -1.24 0.68 -12.15
CA GLY A 319 -1.56 -0.33 -11.14
C GLY A 319 -2.13 0.27 -9.86
N ALA A 320 -2.41 -0.60 -8.87
CA ALA A 320 -3.11 -0.26 -7.63
C ALA A 320 -4.48 0.41 -7.90
N PHE A 321 -4.99 1.21 -6.99
CA PHE A 321 -6.23 1.97 -7.17
C PHE A 321 -6.12 3.39 -6.57
N TYR A 322 -4.96 4.00 -6.78
CA TYR A 322 -4.63 5.35 -6.37
C TYR A 322 -4.03 6.14 -7.50
N CYS A 323 -4.16 7.45 -7.42
CA CYS A 323 -3.33 8.38 -8.16
C CYS A 323 -2.95 9.56 -7.28
N ILE A 324 -1.88 10.23 -7.65
CA ILE A 324 -1.52 11.57 -7.17
C ILE A 324 -1.99 12.57 -8.21
N ALA A 325 -2.69 13.60 -7.75
CA ALA A 325 -3.03 14.78 -8.52
C ALA A 325 -2.39 16.01 -7.88
N GLU A 326 -1.76 16.85 -8.70
CA GLU A 326 -1.30 18.18 -8.33
C GLU A 326 -2.41 19.17 -8.65
N LEU A 327 -2.81 19.96 -7.63
CA LEU A 327 -3.91 20.90 -7.72
C LEU A 327 -3.37 22.34 -7.79
N PRO A 328 -4.10 23.29 -8.40
CA PRO A 328 -3.70 24.70 -8.48
C PRO A 328 -3.93 25.45 -7.14
N ILE A 329 -3.43 24.86 -6.04
CA ILE A 329 -3.58 25.34 -4.67
C ILE A 329 -2.18 25.44 -4.02
N LYS A 330 -2.08 26.17 -2.88
CA LYS A 330 -0.81 26.30 -2.17
C LYS A 330 -0.56 25.16 -1.18
N ASN A 331 -1.62 24.71 -0.51
CA ASN A 331 -1.52 23.71 0.55
C ASN A 331 -2.74 22.76 0.51
N ALA A 332 -2.49 21.49 0.30
CA ALA A 332 -3.53 20.46 0.22
C ALA A 332 -4.10 20.09 1.59
N ASP A 333 -3.37 20.30 2.69
CA ASP A 333 -3.90 20.08 4.04
C ASP A 333 -4.98 21.11 4.36
N ASP A 334 -4.72 22.38 4.09
CA ASP A 334 -5.69 23.48 4.29
C ASP A 334 -6.92 23.28 3.38
N PHE A 335 -6.69 22.89 2.13
CA PHE A 335 -7.76 22.61 1.18
C PHE A 335 -8.62 21.43 1.63
N ALA A 336 -8.02 20.33 2.06
CA ALA A 336 -8.74 19.15 2.51
C ALA A 336 -9.55 19.41 3.80
N GLN A 337 -9.06 20.22 4.71
CA GLN A 337 -9.79 20.65 5.89
C GLN A 337 -10.96 21.55 5.51
N TRP A 338 -10.71 22.56 4.65
CA TRP A 338 -11.75 23.48 4.16
C TRP A 338 -12.89 22.76 3.43
N LEU A 339 -12.60 21.73 2.63
CA LEU A 339 -13.60 20.87 1.98
C LEU A 339 -14.61 20.29 2.99
N LEU A 340 -14.17 19.96 4.20
CA LEU A 340 -15.01 19.34 5.22
C LEU A 340 -15.71 20.38 6.12
N GLU A 341 -15.03 21.47 6.47
CA GLU A 341 -15.56 22.46 7.40
C GLU A 341 -16.47 23.48 6.73
N ASP A 342 -16.00 24.11 5.65
CA ASP A 342 -16.58 25.32 5.10
C ASP A 342 -17.28 25.14 3.75
N PHE A 343 -16.81 24.18 2.93
CA PHE A 343 -17.33 23.94 1.59
C PHE A 343 -18.50 22.95 1.59
N GLU A 344 -19.49 23.25 0.77
CA GLU A 344 -20.49 22.27 0.33
C GLU A 344 -21.05 22.62 -1.05
N TYR A 345 -21.37 21.63 -1.83
CA TYR A 345 -22.09 21.77 -3.09
C TYR A 345 -23.34 20.90 -3.06
N GLN A 346 -24.51 21.53 -2.97
CA GLN A 346 -25.82 20.86 -2.86
C GLN A 346 -25.92 19.90 -1.65
N GLY A 347 -25.37 20.27 -0.50
CA GLY A 347 -25.35 19.44 0.70
C GLY A 347 -24.29 18.32 0.68
N GLU A 348 -23.39 18.30 -0.30
CA GLU A 348 -22.38 17.27 -0.50
C GLU A 348 -20.98 17.87 -0.51
N THR A 349 -19.97 17.05 -0.15
CA THR A 349 -18.56 17.39 -0.23
C THR A 349 -17.70 16.15 -0.54
N VAL A 350 -16.43 16.34 -0.76
CA VAL A 350 -15.44 15.28 -0.96
C VAL A 350 -14.38 15.29 0.12
N MET A 351 -13.76 14.15 0.38
CA MET A 351 -12.64 14.01 1.28
C MET A 351 -11.47 13.39 0.50
N VAL A 352 -10.38 14.14 0.33
CA VAL A 352 -9.13 13.70 -0.32
C VAL A 352 -8.05 13.50 0.73
N ALA A 353 -6.95 12.82 0.38
CA ALA A 353 -5.80 12.69 1.26
C ALA A 353 -4.67 13.64 0.82
N PRO A 354 -4.31 14.66 1.63
CA PRO A 354 -3.15 15.51 1.36
C PRO A 354 -1.88 14.67 1.18
N ALA A 355 -1.10 14.97 0.14
CA ALA A 355 0.00 14.10 -0.23
C ALA A 355 1.32 14.40 0.49
N ALA A 356 1.47 15.55 1.15
CA ALA A 356 2.70 15.88 1.89
C ALA A 356 3.13 14.77 2.89
N GLY A 357 2.17 14.10 3.54
CA GLY A 357 2.47 13.01 4.47
C GLY A 357 2.89 11.68 3.82
N PHE A 358 2.96 11.59 2.49
CA PHE A 358 3.52 10.45 1.75
C PHE A 358 4.97 10.69 1.33
N TYR A 359 5.53 11.84 1.69
CA TYR A 359 6.93 12.21 1.49
C TYR A 359 7.65 12.28 2.84
N SER A 360 8.94 11.95 2.86
CA SER A 360 9.83 12.19 3.99
C SER A 360 10.66 13.45 3.79
N THR A 361 10.86 13.88 2.54
CA THR A 361 11.51 15.15 2.22
C THR A 361 10.60 16.32 2.62
N PRO A 362 11.07 17.24 3.49
CA PRO A 362 10.26 18.36 3.94
C PRO A 362 9.81 19.28 2.79
N ASN A 363 8.60 19.80 2.90
CA ASN A 363 7.99 20.73 1.94
C ASN A 363 7.75 20.17 0.53
N THR A 364 7.68 18.85 0.38
CA THR A 364 7.37 18.17 -0.87
C THR A 364 5.90 17.76 -0.91
N GLY A 365 5.27 17.82 -2.09
CA GLY A 365 3.88 17.40 -2.30
C GLY A 365 2.83 18.29 -1.62
N LEU A 366 3.16 19.54 -1.27
CA LEU A 366 2.28 20.45 -0.54
C LEU A 366 0.97 20.78 -1.28
N ASN A 367 1.01 20.81 -2.60
CA ASN A 367 -0.15 21.07 -3.47
C ASN A 367 -0.72 19.79 -4.10
N GLN A 368 -0.29 18.63 -3.63
CA GLN A 368 -0.70 17.35 -4.16
C GLN A 368 -1.69 16.65 -3.23
N VAL A 369 -2.58 15.87 -3.84
CA VAL A 369 -3.52 15.00 -3.13
C VAL A 369 -3.42 13.57 -3.67
N ARG A 370 -3.54 12.58 -2.78
CA ARG A 370 -3.79 11.21 -3.19
C ARG A 370 -5.30 10.97 -3.28
N ILE A 371 -5.74 10.42 -4.40
CA ILE A 371 -7.12 10.02 -4.65
C ILE A 371 -7.18 8.50 -4.81
N ALA A 372 -8.09 7.84 -4.06
CA ALA A 372 -8.40 6.43 -4.20
C ALA A 372 -9.70 6.29 -5.03
N TYR A 373 -9.64 5.55 -6.14
CA TYR A 373 -10.81 5.34 -7.01
C TYR A 373 -11.56 4.04 -6.67
N VAL A 374 -11.89 3.91 -5.39
CA VAL A 374 -12.60 2.72 -4.87
C VAL A 374 -14.13 2.88 -4.84
N LEU A 375 -14.64 4.09 -5.08
CA LEU A 375 -16.08 4.36 -5.16
C LEU A 375 -16.69 3.77 -6.43
N LYS A 376 -17.98 3.43 -6.37
CA LYS A 376 -18.77 3.09 -7.57
C LYS A 376 -18.73 4.23 -8.58
N ARG A 377 -18.86 3.90 -9.88
CA ARG A 377 -18.70 4.86 -10.98
C ARG A 377 -19.53 6.11 -10.84
N GLU A 378 -20.82 5.98 -10.52
CA GLU A 378 -21.72 7.11 -10.37
C GLU A 378 -21.31 8.05 -9.21
N ASN A 379 -20.83 7.46 -8.10
CA ASN A 379 -20.32 8.23 -6.97
C ASN A 379 -18.99 8.90 -7.28
N LEU A 380 -18.16 8.27 -8.10
CA LEU A 380 -16.88 8.81 -8.52
C LEU A 380 -17.08 10.01 -9.47
N GLU A 381 -17.99 9.89 -10.45
CA GLU A 381 -18.37 11.00 -11.34
C GLU A 381 -18.91 12.18 -10.55
N ARG A 382 -19.81 11.92 -9.58
CA ARG A 382 -20.34 12.97 -8.72
C ARG A 382 -19.26 13.61 -7.84
N ALA A 383 -18.34 12.82 -7.29
CA ALA A 383 -17.24 13.34 -6.50
C ALA A 383 -16.31 14.24 -7.33
N LEU A 384 -16.09 13.92 -8.60
CA LEU A 384 -15.31 14.76 -9.52
C LEU A 384 -15.99 16.09 -9.82
N GLU A 385 -17.29 16.07 -10.06
CA GLU A 385 -18.07 17.31 -10.24
C GLU A 385 -17.94 18.24 -9.02
N ILE A 386 -18.09 17.68 -7.82
CA ILE A 386 -17.95 18.42 -6.56
C ILE A 386 -16.53 18.96 -6.40
N LEU A 387 -15.53 18.16 -6.71
CA LEU A 387 -14.11 18.54 -6.59
C LEU A 387 -13.77 19.69 -7.56
N GLU A 388 -14.29 19.66 -8.79
CA GLU A 388 -14.09 20.73 -9.77
C GLU A 388 -14.66 22.06 -9.28
N VAL A 389 -15.90 22.04 -8.74
CA VAL A 389 -16.53 23.24 -8.16
C VAL A 389 -15.71 23.73 -6.97
N ALA A 390 -15.26 22.82 -6.10
CA ALA A 390 -14.46 23.15 -4.93
C ALA A 390 -13.13 23.81 -5.30
N ILE A 391 -12.41 23.29 -6.28
CA ILE A 391 -11.14 23.88 -6.76
C ILE A 391 -11.38 25.30 -7.28
N LYS A 392 -12.40 25.50 -8.12
CA LYS A 392 -12.73 26.84 -8.67
C LYS A 392 -13.08 27.83 -7.56
N GLU A 393 -13.87 27.42 -6.56
CA GLU A 393 -14.22 28.30 -5.45
C GLU A 393 -13.02 28.62 -4.56
N TYR A 394 -12.19 27.62 -4.25
CA TYR A 394 -11.02 27.80 -3.38
C TYR A 394 -9.95 28.70 -4.00
N THR A 395 -9.74 28.59 -5.31
CA THR A 395 -8.73 29.38 -6.04
C THR A 395 -9.19 30.78 -6.36
N SER A 396 -10.50 31.07 -6.27
CA SER A 396 -11.06 32.41 -6.48
C SER A 396 -11.02 33.29 -5.21
N LYS A 397 -10.70 32.70 -4.06
CA LYS A 397 -10.53 33.39 -2.76
C LYS A 397 -9.12 33.93 -2.62
#